data_8486ce295ed51ca35e5853ce55a207e6
#
_entry.id   8486ce295ed51ca35e5853ce55a207e6
#
_cell.length_a   1.000
_cell.length_b   1.000
_cell.length_c   1.000
_cell.angle_alpha   90.00
_cell.angle_beta   90.00
_cell.angle_gamma   90.00
#
_symmetry.space_group_name_H-M   'P 1'
#
loop_
_entity.id
_entity.type
_entity.pdbx_description
1 polymer ?
#
loop_
_entity_poly.entity_id
_entity_poly.type
_entity_poly.pdbx_seq_one_letter_code
_entity_poly.pdbx_strand_id
1 'polypeptide(L)'
;MESSVAAALVLTSDSTVADRTVDITTSGAHSGEPRRIEIWFHTVDGEVYLTGLPGPRDWYANLVTHPQFTFHLKNGVQADLPAHAQPISDPAERVRLFEAIVAGIDDLGERRGTAQRVPRAHEWVARSPLVRVDFD
;
A
#
# COMPACT_ATOMS: atom_id res chain seq x y z
N MET A 1 15.29 9.13 -9.19
CA MET A 1 14.05 8.51 -9.73
C MET A 1 13.58 9.33 -10.92
N GLU A 2 13.23 8.68 -12.00
CA GLU A 2 12.71 9.36 -13.19
C GLU A 2 11.41 10.09 -12.86
N SER A 3 11.19 11.26 -13.47
CA SER A 3 10.05 12.13 -13.13
C SER A 3 8.68 11.51 -13.40
N SER A 4 8.54 10.71 -14.46
CA SER A 4 7.28 10.01 -14.75
C SER A 4 6.97 8.93 -13.71
N VAL A 5 8.00 8.24 -13.21
CA VAL A 5 7.88 7.25 -12.13
C VAL A 5 7.50 7.95 -10.83
N ALA A 6 8.18 9.04 -10.49
CA ALA A 6 7.87 9.80 -9.28
C ALA A 6 6.43 10.32 -9.30
N ALA A 7 5.96 10.81 -10.45
CA ALA A 7 4.58 11.27 -10.60
C ALA A 7 3.56 10.14 -10.42
N ALA A 8 3.87 8.94 -10.91
CA ALA A 8 2.98 7.77 -10.78
C ALA A 8 2.85 7.30 -9.32
N LEU A 9 3.79 7.65 -8.46
CA LEU A 9 3.78 7.29 -7.04
C LEU A 9 3.01 8.29 -6.17
N VAL A 10 2.44 9.34 -6.77
CA VAL A 10 1.65 10.34 -6.03
C VAL A 10 0.18 10.20 -6.45
N LEU A 11 -0.65 9.74 -5.52
CA LEU A 11 -2.10 9.65 -5.75
C LEU A 11 -2.76 10.99 -5.45
N THR A 12 -3.75 11.35 -6.27
CA THR A 12 -4.54 12.56 -6.11
C THR A 12 -6.02 12.22 -6.01
N SER A 13 -6.86 13.21 -5.80
CA SER A 13 -8.32 13.01 -5.81
C SER A 13 -8.87 12.51 -7.16
N ASP A 14 -8.09 12.67 -8.24
CA ASP A 14 -8.46 12.19 -9.58
C ASP A 14 -7.92 10.80 -9.90
N SER A 15 -7.09 10.22 -9.03
CA SER A 15 -6.50 8.91 -9.25
C SER A 15 -7.57 7.82 -9.31
N THR A 16 -7.41 6.90 -10.27
CA THR A 16 -8.33 5.78 -10.49
C THR A 16 -7.88 4.54 -9.72
N VAL A 17 -8.68 3.48 -9.78
CA VAL A 17 -8.29 2.17 -9.27
C VAL A 17 -7.02 1.68 -9.98
N ALA A 18 -6.96 1.83 -11.30
CA ALA A 18 -5.77 1.42 -12.07
C ALA A 18 -4.51 2.16 -11.63
N ASP A 19 -4.64 3.46 -11.31
CA ASP A 19 -3.50 4.28 -10.88
C ASP A 19 -2.89 3.79 -9.57
N ARG A 20 -3.68 3.19 -8.68
CA ARG A 20 -3.23 2.70 -7.39
C ARG A 20 -2.97 1.20 -7.33
N THR A 21 -3.20 0.49 -8.43
CA THR A 21 -2.99 -0.96 -8.50
C THR A 21 -1.57 -1.27 -8.99
N VAL A 22 -0.84 -1.98 -8.17
CA VAL A 22 0.55 -2.37 -8.44
C VAL A 22 0.75 -3.84 -8.10
N ASP A 23 1.90 -4.39 -8.46
CA ASP A 23 2.35 -5.66 -7.91
C ASP A 23 3.50 -5.42 -6.95
N ILE A 24 3.66 -6.32 -6.00
CA ILE A 24 4.87 -6.39 -5.19
C ILE A 24 5.42 -7.81 -5.25
N THR A 25 6.74 -7.93 -5.24
CA THR A 25 7.42 -9.22 -5.11
C THR A 25 8.15 -9.24 -3.78
N THR A 26 7.69 -10.10 -2.87
CA THR A 26 8.29 -10.29 -1.55
C THR A 26 9.01 -11.62 -1.49
N SER A 27 9.86 -11.81 -0.48
CA SER A 27 10.51 -13.10 -0.20
C SER A 27 9.71 -13.83 0.88
N GLY A 28 9.32 -15.06 0.64
CA GLY A 28 8.54 -15.85 1.59
C GLY A 28 9.22 -15.92 2.95
N ALA A 29 8.46 -15.71 4.03
CA ALA A 29 8.99 -15.61 5.39
C ALA A 29 9.75 -16.87 5.81
N HIS A 30 9.30 -18.03 5.37
CA HIS A 30 9.91 -19.32 5.72
C HIS A 30 10.79 -19.90 4.60
N SER A 31 10.36 -19.77 3.34
CA SER A 31 11.04 -20.39 2.21
C SER A 31 12.10 -19.50 1.55
N GLY A 32 11.98 -18.17 1.70
CA GLY A 32 12.79 -17.21 0.94
C GLY A 32 12.42 -17.14 -0.54
N GLU A 33 11.43 -17.91 -0.99
CA GLU A 33 11.02 -17.94 -2.39
C GLU A 33 10.27 -16.65 -2.77
N PRO A 34 10.44 -16.15 -4.01
CA PRO A 34 9.72 -14.95 -4.42
C PRO A 34 8.21 -15.20 -4.49
N ARG A 35 7.45 -14.21 -4.03
CA ARG A 35 5.99 -14.18 -4.04
C ARG A 35 5.52 -12.88 -4.64
N ARG A 36 4.85 -12.93 -5.78
CA ARG A 36 4.32 -11.75 -6.47
C ARG A 36 2.81 -11.70 -6.30
N ILE A 37 2.30 -10.56 -5.83
CA ILE A 37 0.86 -10.33 -5.64
C ILE A 37 0.48 -8.95 -6.17
N GLU A 38 -0.80 -8.80 -6.48
CA GLU A 38 -1.40 -7.50 -6.80
C GLU A 38 -1.94 -6.87 -5.52
N ILE A 39 -1.72 -5.57 -5.35
CA ILE A 39 -2.14 -4.82 -4.17
C ILE A 39 -2.37 -3.35 -4.57
N TRP A 40 -3.19 -2.64 -3.80
CA TRP A 40 -3.30 -1.20 -3.93
C TRP A 40 -2.26 -0.53 -3.04
N PHE A 41 -1.69 0.56 -3.51
CA PHE A 41 -0.90 1.42 -2.64
C PHE A 41 -1.68 2.70 -2.31
N HIS A 42 -1.23 3.39 -1.27
CA HIS A 42 -1.83 4.63 -0.80
C HIS A 42 -0.73 5.66 -0.58
N THR A 43 -1.08 6.94 -0.71
CA THR A 43 -0.13 8.02 -0.40
C THR A 43 -0.71 8.92 0.68
N VAL A 44 0.12 9.25 1.66
CA VAL A 44 -0.21 10.19 2.73
C VAL A 44 1.02 11.06 2.95
N ASP A 45 0.86 12.37 2.83
CA ASP A 45 1.94 13.34 3.03
C ASP A 45 3.19 13.03 2.19
N GLY A 46 2.98 12.60 0.96
CA GLY A 46 4.08 12.31 0.01
C GLY A 46 4.75 10.96 0.21
N GLU A 47 4.34 10.18 1.20
CA GLU A 47 4.88 8.84 1.44
C GLU A 47 3.93 7.76 0.90
N VAL A 48 4.51 6.62 0.50
CA VAL A 48 3.77 5.48 -0.04
C VAL A 48 3.57 4.44 1.06
N TYR A 49 2.35 3.91 1.13
CA TYR A 49 1.97 2.91 2.13
C TYR A 49 1.28 1.72 1.47
N LEU A 50 1.48 0.54 2.06
CA LEU A 50 0.75 -0.68 1.72
C LEU A 50 -0.03 -1.13 2.94
N THR A 51 -1.28 -1.53 2.71
CA THR A 51 -2.15 -2.04 3.76
C THR A 51 -3.16 -3.02 3.15
N GLY A 52 -4.01 -3.59 3.96
CA GLY A 52 -5.08 -4.48 3.54
C GLY A 52 -6.20 -4.46 4.57
N LEU A 53 -7.30 -5.13 4.26
CA LEU A 53 -8.42 -5.29 5.20
C LEU A 53 -7.91 -5.88 6.51
N PRO A 54 -8.59 -5.60 7.64
CA PRO A 54 -8.17 -6.15 8.94
C PRO A 54 -7.96 -7.66 8.91
N GLY A 55 -6.87 -8.10 9.53
CA GLY A 55 -6.48 -9.50 9.63
C GLY A 55 -5.06 -9.77 9.13
N PRO A 56 -4.54 -10.97 9.38
CA PRO A 56 -3.19 -11.32 8.96
C PRO A 56 -3.08 -11.45 7.44
N ARG A 57 -1.87 -11.18 6.91
CA ARG A 57 -1.54 -11.30 5.48
C ARG A 57 -0.15 -11.88 5.33
N ASP A 58 0.00 -12.79 4.37
CA ASP A 58 1.29 -13.43 4.08
C ASP A 58 2.32 -12.40 3.61
N TRP A 59 1.92 -11.44 2.76
CA TRP A 59 2.84 -10.42 2.26
C TRP A 59 3.41 -9.57 3.41
N TYR A 60 2.61 -9.31 4.44
CA TYR A 60 3.07 -8.56 5.60
C TYR A 60 4.08 -9.36 6.42
N ALA A 61 3.78 -10.63 6.69
CA ALA A 61 4.71 -11.53 7.38
C ALA A 61 6.03 -11.65 6.62
N ASN A 62 5.96 -11.73 5.29
CA ASN A 62 7.13 -11.77 4.43
C ASN A 62 7.99 -10.49 4.59
N LEU A 63 7.35 -9.32 4.59
CA LEU A 63 8.05 -8.03 4.71
C LEU A 63 8.60 -7.77 6.12
N VAL A 64 7.97 -8.30 7.14
CA VAL A 64 8.51 -8.21 8.51
C VAL A 64 9.80 -9.03 8.61
N THR A 65 9.83 -10.20 7.99
CA THR A 65 11.00 -11.08 8.00
C THR A 65 12.08 -10.63 7.02
N HIS A 66 11.67 -10.24 5.80
CA HIS A 66 12.55 -9.80 4.71
C HIS A 66 12.06 -8.46 4.19
N PRO A 67 12.51 -7.32 4.76
CA PRO A 67 11.98 -6.00 4.40
C PRO A 67 12.33 -5.54 2.99
N GLN A 68 13.35 -6.10 2.35
CA GLN A 68 13.69 -5.81 0.95
C GLN A 68 12.66 -6.44 0.02
N PHE A 69 12.14 -5.67 -0.92
CA PHE A 69 11.19 -6.17 -1.91
C PHE A 69 11.23 -5.34 -3.19
N THR A 70 10.48 -5.75 -4.20
CA THR A 70 10.33 -5.00 -5.45
C THR A 70 8.90 -4.50 -5.58
N PHE A 71 8.77 -3.21 -5.83
CA PHE A 71 7.50 -2.53 -6.09
C PHE A 71 7.37 -2.36 -7.61
N HIS A 72 6.31 -2.92 -8.20
CA HIS A 72 6.13 -2.91 -9.65
C HIS A 72 4.98 -1.98 -10.05
N LEU A 73 5.32 -0.87 -10.69
CA LEU A 73 4.33 -0.09 -11.42
C LEU A 73 4.00 -0.84 -12.71
N LYS A 74 2.72 -1.02 -13.02
CA LYS A 74 2.31 -1.82 -14.19
C LYS A 74 1.22 -1.18 -15.05
N ASN A 75 0.46 -0.23 -14.53
CA ASN A 75 -0.60 0.45 -15.28
C ASN A 75 -0.11 1.84 -15.68
N GLY A 76 -0.06 2.13 -16.98
CA GLY A 76 0.51 3.37 -17.49
C GLY A 76 2.03 3.31 -17.46
N VAL A 77 2.67 4.00 -16.53
CA VAL A 77 4.12 3.92 -16.34
C VAL A 77 4.47 2.52 -15.80
N GLN A 78 5.49 1.90 -16.39
CA GLN A 78 5.99 0.59 -15.97
C GLN A 78 7.39 0.73 -15.41
N ALA A 79 7.60 0.22 -14.19
CA ALA A 79 8.90 0.25 -13.54
C ALA A 79 8.96 -0.78 -12.41
N ASP A 80 10.13 -1.40 -12.26
CA ASP A 80 10.44 -2.30 -11.15
C ASP A 80 11.34 -1.55 -10.18
N LEU A 81 10.83 -1.23 -9.01
CA LEU A 81 11.50 -0.34 -8.06
C LEU A 81 11.96 -1.12 -6.82
N PRO A 82 13.28 -1.22 -6.59
CA PRO A 82 13.76 -1.78 -5.33
C PRO A 82 13.31 -0.91 -4.15
N ALA A 83 12.85 -1.55 -3.09
CA ALA A 83 12.29 -0.85 -1.95
C ALA A 83 12.49 -1.62 -0.64
N HIS A 84 12.30 -0.92 0.46
CA HIS A 84 12.26 -1.48 1.81
C HIS A 84 10.90 -1.20 2.44
N ALA A 85 10.40 -2.17 3.17
CA ALA A 85 9.20 -2.01 3.97
C ALA A 85 9.55 -1.59 5.39
N GLN A 86 8.87 -0.57 5.88
CA GLN A 86 8.97 -0.12 7.26
C GLN A 86 7.62 -0.33 7.95
N PRO A 87 7.46 -1.39 8.75
CA PRO A 87 6.20 -1.61 9.47
C PRO A 87 5.89 -0.43 10.40
N ILE A 88 4.63 -0.02 10.42
CA ILE A 88 4.16 1.09 11.26
C ILE A 88 3.41 0.51 12.44
N SER A 89 3.99 0.62 13.63
CA SER A 89 3.44 0.06 14.86
C SER A 89 3.01 1.12 15.88
N ASP A 90 3.49 2.36 15.75
CA ASP A 90 3.11 3.44 16.67
C ASP A 90 1.60 3.71 16.61
N PRO A 91 0.87 3.59 17.75
CA PRO A 91 -0.59 3.72 17.73
C PRO A 91 -1.10 5.06 17.20
N ALA A 92 -0.49 6.15 17.60
CA ALA A 92 -0.91 7.49 17.18
C ALA A 92 -0.70 7.69 15.67
N GLU A 93 0.41 7.22 15.15
CA GLU A 93 0.71 7.28 13.72
C GLU A 93 -0.24 6.40 12.92
N ARG A 94 -0.54 5.21 13.40
CA ARG A 94 -1.51 4.31 12.75
C ARG A 94 -2.89 4.94 12.66
N VAL A 95 -3.35 5.61 13.71
CA VAL A 95 -4.62 6.34 13.71
C VAL A 95 -4.63 7.40 12.60
N ARG A 96 -3.61 8.25 12.56
CA ARG A 96 -3.47 9.32 11.58
C ARG A 96 -3.48 8.77 10.15
N LEU A 97 -2.69 7.73 9.90
CA LEU A 97 -2.54 7.14 8.57
C LEU A 97 -3.81 6.44 8.11
N PHE A 98 -4.44 5.65 8.97
CA PHE A 98 -5.66 4.94 8.59
C PHE A 98 -6.86 5.87 8.39
N GLU A 99 -6.96 6.94 9.14
CA GLU A 99 -8.01 7.94 8.88
C GLU A 99 -7.86 8.51 7.46
N ALA A 100 -6.65 8.85 7.05
CA ALA A 100 -6.39 9.37 5.71
C ALA A 100 -6.61 8.29 4.63
N ILE A 101 -6.13 7.07 4.84
CA ILE A 101 -6.26 5.97 3.88
C ILE A 101 -7.72 5.58 3.67
N VAL A 102 -8.47 5.40 4.76
CA VAL A 102 -9.88 5.01 4.68
C VAL A 102 -10.70 6.12 4.02
N ALA A 103 -10.44 7.38 4.33
CA ALA A 103 -11.09 8.52 3.67
C ALA A 103 -10.84 8.51 2.16
N GLY A 104 -9.62 8.19 1.73
CA GLY A 104 -9.28 8.09 0.31
C GLY A 104 -10.01 6.94 -0.40
N ILE A 105 -10.17 5.81 0.26
CA ILE A 105 -10.91 4.67 -0.27
C ILE A 105 -12.40 5.00 -0.39
N ASP A 106 -12.98 5.64 0.63
CA ASP A 106 -14.38 6.06 0.63
C ASP A 106 -14.65 7.06 -0.51
N ASP A 107 -13.78 8.05 -0.68
CA ASP A 107 -13.87 9.02 -1.76
C ASP A 107 -13.87 8.35 -3.14
N LEU A 108 -12.99 7.36 -3.33
CA LEU A 108 -12.95 6.60 -4.58
C LEU A 108 -14.26 5.85 -4.83
N GLY A 109 -14.82 5.22 -3.79
CA GLY A 109 -16.10 4.51 -3.88
C GLY A 109 -17.24 5.43 -4.28
N GLU A 110 -17.32 6.61 -3.70
CA GLU A 110 -18.33 7.63 -4.01
C GLU A 110 -18.22 8.08 -5.46
N ARG A 111 -17.02 8.39 -5.94
CA ARG A 111 -16.79 8.82 -7.33
C ARG A 111 -17.19 7.74 -8.34
N ARG A 112 -17.08 6.47 -8.00
CA ARG A 112 -17.43 5.35 -8.87
C ARG A 112 -18.91 5.00 -8.83
N GLY A 113 -19.68 5.62 -7.93
CA GLY A 113 -21.08 5.26 -7.72
C GLY A 113 -21.26 3.89 -7.09
N THR A 114 -20.21 3.33 -6.54
CA THR A 114 -20.25 2.04 -5.84
C THR A 114 -20.12 2.31 -4.35
N ALA A 115 -21.20 2.11 -3.62
CA ALA A 115 -21.16 2.18 -2.15
C ALA A 115 -20.50 0.91 -1.60
N GLN A 116 -19.17 0.83 -1.65
CA GLN A 116 -18.46 -0.23 -0.95
C GLN A 116 -18.39 0.13 0.53
N ARG A 117 -18.93 -0.76 1.35
CA ARG A 117 -18.84 -0.59 2.79
C ARG A 117 -17.40 -0.91 3.23
N VAL A 118 -16.67 0.12 3.63
CA VAL A 118 -15.31 -0.04 4.17
C VAL A 118 -15.42 -0.17 5.70
N PRO A 119 -14.69 -1.10 6.33
CA PRO A 119 -14.61 -1.14 7.79
C PRO A 119 -14.19 0.21 8.35
N ARG A 120 -14.65 0.53 9.55
CA ARG A 120 -14.32 1.80 10.20
C ARG A 120 -12.81 1.88 10.46
N ALA A 121 -12.27 3.10 10.42
CA ALA A 121 -10.84 3.33 10.57
C ALA A 121 -10.27 2.69 11.85
N HIS A 122 -11.00 2.67 12.95
CA HIS A 122 -10.52 2.07 14.19
C HIS A 122 -10.30 0.55 14.09
N GLU A 123 -11.07 -0.15 13.26
CA GLU A 123 -10.86 -1.59 13.01
C GLU A 123 -9.56 -1.80 12.25
N TRP A 124 -9.27 -0.92 11.28
CA TRP A 124 -8.02 -0.96 10.55
C TRP A 124 -6.83 -0.68 11.46
N VAL A 125 -6.94 0.34 12.32
CA VAL A 125 -5.88 0.70 13.26
C VAL A 125 -5.49 -0.49 14.14
N ALA A 126 -6.49 -1.24 14.62
CA ALA A 126 -6.27 -2.36 15.52
C ALA A 126 -5.71 -3.61 14.85
N ARG A 127 -6.09 -3.88 13.59
CA ARG A 127 -5.90 -5.21 13.00
C ARG A 127 -5.30 -5.26 11.60
N SER A 128 -5.24 -4.15 10.86
CA SER A 128 -4.70 -4.16 9.51
C SER A 128 -3.19 -4.10 9.50
N PRO A 129 -2.54 -4.84 8.56
CA PRO A 129 -1.12 -4.63 8.31
C PRO A 129 -0.89 -3.23 7.73
N LEU A 130 0.22 -2.61 8.07
CA LEU A 130 0.58 -1.30 7.54
C LEU A 130 2.09 -1.17 7.45
N VAL A 131 2.58 -0.90 6.25
CA VAL A 131 4.00 -0.59 6.04
C VAL A 131 4.14 0.68 5.22
N ARG A 132 5.18 1.47 5.53
CA ARG A 132 5.64 2.53 4.65
C ARG A 132 6.63 1.92 3.66
N VAL A 133 6.57 2.36 2.43
CA VAL A 133 7.49 1.93 1.38
C VAL A 133 8.57 3.00 1.22
N ASP A 134 9.81 2.63 1.47
CA ASP A 134 10.96 3.50 1.24
C ASP A 134 11.68 2.99 -0.01
N PHE A 135 11.73 3.80 -1.06
CA PHE A 135 12.38 3.42 -2.32
C PHE A 135 13.89 3.62 -2.20
N ASP A 136 14.63 2.66 -2.72
CA ASP A 136 16.10 2.67 -2.70
C ASP A 136 16.69 3.70 -3.65
#